data_1bb13f94e5d404af38f8469dfa3c4527
#
_entry.id   1bb13f94e5d404af38f8469dfa3c4527
#
_cell.length_a   1.000
_cell.length_b   1.000
_cell.length_c   1.000
_cell.angle_alpha   90.00
_cell.angle_beta   90.00
_cell.angle_gamma   90.00
#
_symmetry.space_group_name_H-M   'P 1'
#
loop_
_entity.id
_entity.type
_entity.pdbx_description
1 polymer ?
#
loop_
_entity_poly.entity_id
_entity_poly.type
_entity_poly.pdbx_seq_one_letter_code
_entity_poly.pdbx_strand_id
1 'polypeptide(L)'
;MCRAADPAHPGRMTNTQTTTDPKIEAVQRLYGAYGRGDVAGVLAELADDVDWAAEASGTAVPWWGRFRGTREVPGFFAAIGTNVEVTEFDLVSFTSNDTDVVVTVHWTFTVKSTGKTASMYMQHWWRFENGKIVFFRGSEDTAQSAEAFS
;
A
#
# COMPACT_ATOMS: atom_id res chain seq x y z
N MET A 1 2.59 12.59 -28.18
CA MET A 1 2.38 13.38 -27.61
C MET A 1 2.11 14.01 -27.58
N CYS A 2 1.90 13.89 -27.64
CA CYS A 2 1.55 14.82 -27.08
C CYS A 2 1.17 15.28 -27.14
N ARG A 3 1.30 15.00 -26.85
CA ARG A 3 0.91 15.89 -26.53
C ARG A 3 0.81 16.24 -26.17
N ALA A 4 0.78 15.90 -26.30
CA ALA A 4 0.60 16.63 -25.69
C ALA A 4 0.31 16.88 -25.36
N ALA A 5 0.32 16.62 -25.31
CA ALA A 5 0.04 17.20 -24.60
C ALA A 5 -0.17 17.49 -24.21
N ASP A 6 -0.24 17.62 -24.58
CA ASP A 6 -0.53 18.30 -23.89
C ASP A 6 -0.44 18.23 -23.29
N PRO A 7 -0.17 17.87 -22.99
CA PRO A 7 -0.14 18.05 -22.18
C PRO A 7 -0.30 17.98 -21.71
N ALA A 8 -0.29 17.58 -21.74
CA ALA A 8 -0.67 17.62 -20.95
C ALA A 8 -0.79 17.24 -20.68
N HIS A 9 -0.64 17.36 -21.07
CA HIS A 9 -0.91 17.10 -20.57
C HIS A 9 -0.88 16.48 -20.10
N PRO A 10 -0.69 15.87 -19.68
CA PRO A 10 -0.79 15.45 -19.15
C PRO A 10 -0.99 15.08 -18.83
N GLY A 11 -0.89 14.72 -18.78
CA GLY A 11 -1.40 14.59 -18.00
C GLY A 11 -1.77 14.12 -17.82
N ARG A 12 -1.66 13.92 -17.75
CA ARG A 12 -2.33 13.75 -17.42
C ARG A 12 -2.49 12.93 -17.36
N MET A 13 -2.43 12.65 -17.35
CA MET A 13 -2.85 12.07 -17.16
C MET A 13 -3.40 11.64 -17.04
N THR A 14 -3.48 11.62 -17.12
CA THR A 14 -4.22 11.38 -16.93
C THR A 14 -4.76 11.05 -17.10
N ASN A 15 -5.04 10.78 -17.10
CA ASN A 15 -5.97 10.58 -17.27
C ASN A 15 -6.45 10.00 -17.49
N THR A 16 -6.29 9.32 -17.12
CA THR A 16 -7.68 9.06 -17.23
C THR A 16 -8.09 7.67 -17.73
N GLN A 17 -7.62 7.16 -18.80
CA GLN A 17 -7.98 5.84 -19.29
C GLN A 17 -7.46 4.73 -18.42
N THR A 18 -6.47 4.98 -17.64
CA THR A 18 -6.00 4.01 -16.66
C THR A 18 -7.04 3.72 -15.60
N THR A 19 -8.05 4.60 -15.46
CA THR A 19 -9.10 4.41 -14.48
C THR A 19 -10.08 3.31 -14.89
N THR A 20 -9.98 2.80 -16.12
CA THR A 20 -10.87 1.73 -16.56
C THR A 20 -10.36 0.34 -16.21
N ASP A 21 -9.14 0.21 -15.67
CA ASP A 21 -8.63 -1.09 -15.23
C ASP A 21 -9.30 -1.48 -13.92
N PRO A 22 -10.13 -2.56 -13.92
CA PRO A 22 -10.82 -2.96 -12.70
C PRO A 22 -9.90 -3.35 -11.55
N LYS A 23 -8.68 -3.77 -11.83
CA LYS A 23 -7.72 -4.08 -10.77
C LYS A 23 -7.28 -2.80 -10.07
N ILE A 24 -7.00 -1.74 -10.82
CA ILE A 24 -6.64 -0.45 -10.22
C ILE A 24 -7.82 0.08 -9.41
N GLU A 25 -9.04 -0.03 -9.93
CA GLU A 25 -10.22 0.42 -9.21
C GLU A 25 -10.38 -0.32 -7.88
N ALA A 26 -10.14 -1.64 -7.86
CA ALA A 26 -10.22 -2.43 -6.64
C ALA A 26 -9.18 -1.97 -5.61
N VAL A 27 -7.96 -1.71 -6.06
CA VAL A 27 -6.90 -1.22 -5.17
C VAL A 27 -7.25 0.16 -4.64
N GLN A 28 -7.83 1.03 -5.47
CA GLN A 28 -8.28 2.35 -5.04
C GLN A 28 -9.37 2.24 -3.97
N ARG A 29 -10.33 1.30 -4.14
CA ARG A 29 -11.35 1.07 -3.11
C ARG A 29 -10.73 0.62 -1.79
N LEU A 30 -9.72 -0.24 -1.87
CA LEU A 30 -9.00 -0.72 -0.69
C LEU A 30 -8.34 0.43 0.04
N TYR A 31 -7.62 1.30 -0.67
CA TYR A 31 -6.97 2.45 -0.06
C TYR A 31 -8.01 3.41 0.53
N GLY A 32 -9.13 3.60 -0.14
CA GLY A 32 -10.22 4.42 0.40
C GLY A 32 -10.77 3.87 1.71
N ALA A 33 -10.96 2.56 1.78
CA ALA A 33 -11.40 1.89 3.02
C ALA A 33 -10.35 2.05 4.12
N TYR A 34 -9.07 1.86 3.79
CA TYR A 34 -7.99 2.05 4.75
C TYR A 34 -8.01 3.48 5.31
N GLY A 35 -8.16 4.48 4.44
CA GLY A 35 -8.19 5.89 4.86
C GLY A 35 -9.36 6.23 5.78
N ARG A 36 -10.45 5.46 5.73
CA ARG A 36 -11.60 5.64 6.60
C ARG A 36 -11.52 4.79 7.88
N GLY A 37 -10.46 3.99 8.03
CA GLY A 37 -10.36 3.04 9.13
C GLY A 37 -11.30 1.85 8.98
N ASP A 38 -11.77 1.57 7.76
CA ASP A 38 -12.73 0.50 7.47
C ASP A 38 -11.97 -0.78 7.09
N VAL A 39 -11.54 -1.54 8.10
CA VAL A 39 -10.80 -2.77 7.87
C VAL A 39 -11.65 -3.80 7.12
N ALA A 40 -12.94 -3.88 7.42
CA ALA A 40 -13.84 -4.79 6.69
C ALA A 40 -13.87 -4.48 5.20
N GLY A 41 -13.85 -3.21 4.82
CA GLY A 41 -13.80 -2.79 3.42
C GLY A 41 -12.49 -3.17 2.75
N VAL A 42 -11.38 -3.14 3.49
CA VAL A 42 -10.10 -3.63 2.98
C VAL A 42 -10.18 -5.14 2.73
N LEU A 43 -10.65 -5.90 3.71
CA LEU A 43 -10.71 -7.36 3.60
C LEU A 43 -11.65 -7.82 2.49
N ALA A 44 -12.65 -7.02 2.15
CA ALA A 44 -13.61 -7.36 1.09
C ALA A 44 -12.95 -7.48 -0.28
N GLU A 45 -11.81 -6.83 -0.50
CA GLU A 45 -11.08 -6.91 -1.76
C GLU A 45 -10.11 -8.09 -1.82
N LEU A 46 -9.90 -8.80 -0.72
CA LEU A 46 -8.89 -9.86 -0.58
C LEU A 46 -9.52 -11.24 -0.72
N ALA A 47 -8.76 -12.18 -1.31
CA ALA A 47 -9.10 -13.60 -1.23
C ALA A 47 -8.90 -14.05 0.22
N ASP A 48 -9.69 -15.05 0.66
CA ASP A 48 -9.64 -15.54 2.04
C ASP A 48 -8.24 -15.98 2.46
N ASP A 49 -7.47 -16.56 1.53
CA ASP A 49 -6.14 -17.10 1.77
C ASP A 49 -5.02 -16.20 1.24
N VAL A 50 -5.26 -14.91 1.16
CA VAL A 50 -4.30 -13.95 0.60
C VAL A 50 -2.91 -14.12 1.23
N ASP A 51 -1.88 -14.05 0.37
CA ASP A 51 -0.48 -14.11 0.79
C ASP A 51 0.03 -12.67 0.98
N TRP A 52 0.06 -12.23 2.22
CA TRP A 52 0.34 -10.84 2.59
C TRP A 52 1.66 -10.76 3.37
N ALA A 53 2.56 -9.89 2.95
CA ALA A 53 3.79 -9.66 3.70
C ALA A 53 4.33 -8.26 3.49
N ALA A 54 4.98 -7.74 4.53
CA ALA A 54 5.88 -6.60 4.44
C ALA A 54 7.29 -7.17 4.63
N GLU A 55 8.12 -7.09 3.59
CA GLU A 55 9.39 -7.81 3.57
C GLU A 55 10.51 -7.02 4.18
N ALA A 56 11.24 -7.66 5.09
CA ALA A 56 12.41 -7.10 5.73
C ALA A 56 13.25 -8.24 6.29
N SER A 57 14.53 -8.00 6.49
CA SER A 57 15.44 -9.03 6.98
C SER A 57 15.53 -9.07 8.50
N GLY A 58 14.65 -8.37 9.22
CA GLY A 58 14.73 -8.30 10.67
C GLY A 58 13.37 -8.27 11.32
N THR A 59 13.35 -8.04 12.63
CA THR A 59 12.13 -7.98 13.43
C THR A 59 11.99 -6.66 14.18
N ALA A 60 12.74 -5.64 13.78
CA ALA A 60 12.79 -4.38 14.51
C ALA A 60 11.48 -3.58 14.43
N VAL A 61 10.65 -3.84 13.43
CA VAL A 61 9.45 -3.07 13.17
C VAL A 61 8.22 -3.99 13.24
N PRO A 62 7.19 -3.61 14.00
CA PRO A 62 6.09 -4.54 14.33
C PRO A 62 5.27 -5.06 13.16
N TRP A 63 5.20 -4.34 12.03
CA TRP A 63 4.40 -4.78 10.88
C TRP A 63 5.20 -5.60 9.86
N TRP A 64 6.48 -5.83 10.08
CA TRP A 64 7.28 -6.65 9.17
C TRP A 64 6.90 -8.12 9.31
N GLY A 65 7.02 -8.86 8.21
CA GLY A 65 6.77 -10.28 8.19
C GLY A 65 5.50 -10.64 7.44
N ARG A 66 5.03 -11.85 7.70
CA ARG A 66 3.96 -12.47 6.93
C ARG A 66 2.67 -12.52 7.75
N PHE A 67 1.57 -12.20 7.08
CA PHE A 67 0.22 -12.23 7.66
C PHE A 67 -0.67 -13.02 6.72
N ARG A 68 -1.10 -14.23 7.12
CA ARG A 68 -1.76 -15.16 6.23
C ARG A 68 -3.28 -15.00 6.27
N GLY A 69 -3.85 -14.73 5.09
CA GLY A 69 -5.28 -14.69 4.89
C GLY A 69 -5.98 -13.54 5.60
N THR A 70 -7.27 -13.44 5.35
CA THR A 70 -8.07 -12.37 5.95
C THR A 70 -8.16 -12.49 7.46
N ARG A 71 -7.77 -13.64 8.02
CA ARG A 71 -7.75 -13.83 9.46
C ARG A 71 -6.58 -13.07 10.10
N GLU A 72 -5.40 -13.05 9.47
CA GLU A 72 -4.21 -12.43 10.07
C GLU A 72 -3.94 -11.00 9.58
N VAL A 73 -4.41 -10.63 8.38
CA VAL A 73 -4.17 -9.30 7.82
C VAL A 73 -4.60 -8.15 8.76
N PRO A 74 -5.71 -8.26 9.53
CA PRO A 74 -6.02 -7.20 10.49
C PRO A 74 -4.90 -6.92 11.49
N GLY A 75 -4.09 -7.93 11.82
CA GLY A 75 -2.92 -7.73 12.69
C GLY A 75 -1.85 -6.84 12.10
N PHE A 76 -1.69 -6.87 10.78
CA PHE A 76 -0.79 -5.96 10.08
C PHE A 76 -1.22 -4.50 10.29
N PHE A 77 -2.51 -4.20 10.08
CA PHE A 77 -3.01 -2.84 10.26
C PHE A 77 -2.99 -2.43 11.73
N ALA A 78 -3.27 -3.35 12.65
CA ALA A 78 -3.19 -3.07 14.08
C ALA A 78 -1.75 -2.75 14.50
N ALA A 79 -0.76 -3.46 13.94
CA ALA A 79 0.65 -3.20 14.23
C ALA A 79 1.05 -1.78 13.81
N ILE A 80 0.55 -1.31 12.69
CA ILE A 80 0.79 0.06 12.26
C ILE A 80 0.08 1.04 13.19
N GLY A 81 -1.24 0.89 13.34
CA GLY A 81 -2.05 1.86 14.09
C GLY A 81 -1.69 1.98 15.55
N THR A 82 -1.23 0.88 16.16
CA THR A 82 -0.82 0.87 17.56
C THR A 82 0.52 1.57 17.79
N ASN A 83 1.42 1.49 16.82
CA ASN A 83 2.82 1.89 17.02
C ASN A 83 3.20 3.22 16.41
N VAL A 84 2.49 3.69 15.39
CA VAL A 84 2.86 4.94 14.71
C VAL A 84 1.64 5.81 14.45
N GLU A 85 1.92 7.10 14.27
CA GLU A 85 0.96 8.05 13.75
C GLU A 85 1.36 8.35 12.31
N VAL A 86 0.49 8.00 11.36
CA VAL A 86 0.72 8.26 9.94
C VAL A 86 0.30 9.70 9.66
N THR A 87 1.26 10.53 9.26
CA THR A 87 1.00 11.94 8.99
C THR A 87 0.90 12.24 7.50
N GLU A 88 1.38 11.32 6.66
CA GLU A 88 1.29 11.48 5.21
C GLU A 88 1.18 10.11 4.57
N PHE A 89 0.26 9.98 3.61
CA PHE A 89 0.06 8.74 2.86
C PHE A 89 -0.47 9.12 1.48
N ASP A 90 0.46 9.38 0.55
CA ASP A 90 0.13 9.87 -0.79
C ASP A 90 0.28 8.77 -1.81
N LEU A 91 -0.77 8.51 -2.57
CA LEU A 91 -0.76 7.55 -3.66
C LEU A 91 -0.21 8.25 -4.90
N VAL A 92 1.07 8.01 -5.20
CA VAL A 92 1.80 8.79 -6.20
C VAL A 92 1.54 8.26 -7.62
N SER A 93 1.51 6.95 -7.79
CA SER A 93 1.45 6.36 -9.13
C SER A 93 0.90 4.95 -9.06
N PHE A 94 0.09 4.59 -10.05
CA PHE A 94 -0.46 3.24 -10.24
C PHE A 94 0.01 2.71 -11.58
N THR A 95 0.57 1.50 -11.60
CA THR A 95 0.91 0.79 -12.83
C THR A 95 0.33 -0.62 -12.78
N SER A 96 -0.06 -1.16 -13.93
CA SER A 96 -0.65 -2.49 -13.95
C SER A 96 -0.23 -3.25 -15.20
N ASN A 97 -0.34 -4.58 -15.10
CA ASN A 97 -0.27 -5.49 -16.22
C ASN A 97 -1.47 -6.43 -16.15
N ASP A 98 -1.42 -7.58 -16.81
CA ASP A 98 -2.58 -8.49 -16.88
C ASP A 98 -3.04 -8.99 -15.52
N THR A 99 -2.13 -9.15 -14.55
CA THR A 99 -2.45 -9.75 -13.25
C THR A 99 -2.15 -8.85 -12.06
N ASP A 100 -1.26 -7.87 -12.22
CA ASP A 100 -0.67 -7.16 -11.09
C ASP A 100 -0.94 -5.66 -11.16
N VAL A 101 -0.98 -5.05 -9.97
CA VAL A 101 -0.94 -3.59 -9.81
C VAL A 101 0.22 -3.27 -8.89
N VAL A 102 1.02 -2.27 -9.24
CA VAL A 102 2.06 -1.73 -8.37
C VAL A 102 1.74 -0.27 -8.10
N VAL A 103 1.77 0.11 -6.82
CA VAL A 103 1.48 1.48 -6.40
C VAL A 103 2.70 2.03 -5.70
N THR A 104 3.12 3.22 -6.12
CA THR A 104 4.14 3.98 -5.41
C THR A 104 3.44 4.88 -4.41
N VAL A 105 3.84 4.81 -3.16
CA VAL A 105 3.25 5.57 -2.06
C VAL A 105 4.34 6.41 -1.40
N HIS A 106 4.04 7.67 -1.12
CA HIS A 106 4.90 8.49 -0.24
C HIS A 106 4.29 8.47 1.16
N TRP A 107 5.07 8.01 2.13
CA TRP A 107 4.58 7.68 3.47
C TRP A 107 5.46 8.36 4.51
N THR A 108 4.82 9.04 5.44
CA THR A 108 5.50 9.66 6.59
C THR A 108 4.79 9.23 7.84
N PHE A 109 5.57 8.79 8.83
CA PHE A 109 5.00 8.39 10.12
C PHE A 109 5.93 8.80 11.26
N THR A 110 5.33 8.95 12.44
CA THR A 110 6.06 9.19 13.69
C THR A 110 5.84 8.01 14.61
N VAL A 111 6.93 7.45 15.15
CA VAL A 111 6.85 6.31 16.07
C VAL A 111 6.46 6.82 17.44
N LYS A 112 5.38 6.27 18.00
CA LYS A 112 4.83 6.75 19.26
C LYS A 112 5.80 6.58 20.43
N SER A 113 6.54 5.46 20.45
CA SER A 113 7.43 5.15 21.58
C SER A 113 8.71 5.98 21.58
N THR A 114 9.19 6.42 20.42
CA THR A 114 10.47 7.14 20.31
C THR A 114 10.29 8.61 19.94
N GLY A 115 9.17 8.98 19.34
CA GLY A 115 8.94 10.31 18.81
C GLY A 115 9.69 10.59 17.51
N LYS A 116 10.39 9.60 16.95
CA LYS A 116 11.14 9.78 15.71
C LYS A 116 10.23 9.65 14.51
N THR A 117 10.57 10.40 13.45
CA THR A 117 9.78 10.44 12.22
C THR A 117 10.58 9.81 11.08
N ALA A 118 9.89 9.04 10.24
CA ALA A 118 10.42 8.47 9.01
C ALA A 118 9.57 8.95 7.84
N SER A 119 10.22 9.20 6.69
CA SER A 119 9.52 9.65 5.48
C SER A 119 10.18 9.00 4.28
N MET A 120 9.37 8.34 3.44
CA MET A 120 9.93 7.48 2.40
C MET A 120 8.93 7.26 1.27
N TYR A 121 9.47 6.88 0.12
CA TYR A 121 8.66 6.22 -0.91
C TYR A 121 8.69 4.73 -0.64
N MET A 122 7.53 4.08 -0.81
CA MET A 122 7.43 2.63 -0.71
C MET A 122 6.62 2.12 -1.89
N GLN A 123 6.73 0.81 -2.12
CA GLN A 123 6.02 0.16 -3.22
C GLN A 123 5.10 -0.89 -2.64
N HIS A 124 3.87 -0.92 -3.16
CA HIS A 124 2.90 -1.95 -2.85
C HIS A 124 2.64 -2.76 -4.11
N TRP A 125 2.91 -4.06 -4.05
CA TRP A 125 2.76 -4.97 -5.17
C TRP A 125 1.57 -5.88 -4.89
N TRP A 126 0.54 -5.77 -5.73
CA TRP A 126 -0.73 -6.49 -5.60
C TRP A 126 -0.90 -7.43 -6.76
N ARG A 127 -1.33 -8.68 -6.52
CA ARG A 127 -1.66 -9.63 -7.58
C ARG A 127 -3.10 -10.10 -7.43
N PHE A 128 -3.78 -10.25 -8.56
CA PHE A 128 -5.18 -10.60 -8.64
C PHE A 128 -5.39 -11.95 -9.28
N GLU A 129 -6.40 -12.70 -8.79
CA GLU A 129 -6.97 -13.88 -9.45
C GLU A 129 -8.47 -13.82 -9.23
N ASN A 130 -9.25 -14.02 -10.31
CA ASN A 130 -10.70 -14.06 -10.25
C ASN A 130 -11.31 -12.83 -9.56
N GLY A 131 -10.73 -11.67 -9.81
CA GLY A 131 -11.23 -10.40 -9.28
C GLY A 131 -10.88 -10.11 -7.84
N LYS A 132 -10.13 -10.99 -7.17
CA LYS A 132 -9.70 -10.80 -5.77
C LYS A 132 -8.20 -10.70 -5.69
N ILE A 133 -7.73 -9.94 -4.68
CA ILE A 133 -6.30 -9.84 -4.39
C ILE A 133 -5.87 -11.11 -3.68
N VAL A 134 -4.92 -11.84 -4.29
CA VAL A 134 -4.38 -13.08 -3.74
C VAL A 134 -3.00 -12.92 -3.15
N PHE A 135 -2.35 -11.77 -3.37
CA PHE A 135 -0.94 -11.59 -3.01
C PHE A 135 -0.68 -10.10 -2.80
N PHE A 136 0.04 -9.78 -1.75
CA PHE A 136 0.52 -8.43 -1.47
C PHE A 136 1.94 -8.48 -0.93
N ARG A 137 2.80 -7.61 -1.44
CA ARG A 137 4.13 -7.35 -0.86
C ARG A 137 4.32 -5.85 -0.74
N GLY A 138 4.60 -5.40 0.48
CA GLY A 138 5.02 -4.04 0.73
C GLY A 138 6.53 -3.99 0.86
N SER A 139 7.17 -3.04 0.17
CA SER A 139 8.61 -2.79 0.27
C SER A 139 8.79 -1.36 0.72
N GLU A 140 9.64 -1.17 1.71
CA GLU A 140 9.87 0.13 2.32
C GLU A 140 11.37 0.34 2.57
N ASP A 141 11.74 1.55 2.97
CA ASP A 141 13.10 1.85 3.41
C ASP A 141 13.28 1.27 4.81
N THR A 142 13.72 0.01 4.87
CA THR A 142 13.80 -0.71 6.14
C THR A 142 14.85 -0.14 7.08
N ALA A 143 15.92 0.45 6.55
CA ALA A 143 16.93 1.09 7.39
C ALA A 143 16.33 2.29 8.12
N GLN A 144 15.57 3.10 7.42
CA GLN A 144 14.94 4.29 8.02
C GLN A 144 13.86 3.89 9.03
N SER A 145 13.04 2.87 8.70
CA SER A 145 12.01 2.39 9.62
C SER A 145 12.63 1.84 10.90
N ALA A 146 13.68 1.01 10.78
CA ALA A 146 14.36 0.46 11.94
C ALA A 146 14.97 1.57 12.82
N GLU A 147 15.57 2.57 12.20
CA GLU A 147 16.15 3.70 12.93
C GLU A 147 15.08 4.45 13.72
N ALA A 148 13.89 4.63 13.13
CA ALA A 148 12.82 5.35 13.81
C ALA A 148 12.33 4.61 15.06
N PHE A 149 12.42 3.28 15.07
CA PHE A 149 12.04 2.46 16.22
C PHE A 149 13.15 2.30 17.26
N SER A 150 14.37 2.71 16.98
CA SER A 150 15.48 2.59 17.92
C SER A 150 15.63 3.86 18.84
#